data_0620c42db73c60dd497f010ec0bf895a
#
_entry.id   0620c42db73c60dd497f010ec0bf895a
#
_cell.length_a   1.000
_cell.length_b   1.000
_cell.length_c   1.000
_cell.angle_alpha   90.00
_cell.angle_beta   90.00
_cell.angle_gamma   90.00
#
_symmetry.space_group_name_H-M   'P 1'
#
loop_
_entity.id
_entity.type
_entity.pdbx_description
1 polymer ?
#
loop_
_entity_poly.entity_id
_entity_poly.type
_entity_poly.pdbx_seq_one_letter_code
_entity_poly.pdbx_strand_id
1 'polypeptide(L)'
;SVFIFSGLVKAIDPLGLAYKMQEFFEVWAAEGILKDMMIWLNGHAALFSVVMITLEVVLGVALLLGWRTKLVSWLLLLLMLFFTFLTSYVLFSGKIRACGCFGDCIPLTPIQTFTKDIILLLLVLLILFKRKYINPVFSRNVNFFLLLLSLLAVVGLQRYVFKHLPVKDCLPFKVGNNILELRKMPKDAIPDKFDYIFEYKKNNETKEFKVNALPDSTWEFVERKQLLIEKGKNNIPLINDFNLINASGTDSTEAVLSTPVEYYL
;
A
#
# COMPACT_ATOMS: atom_id res chain seq x y z
N SER A 1 -3.93 -18.94 -11.85
CA SER A 1 -3.41 -17.62 -12.31
C SER A 1 -3.09 -16.74 -11.12
N VAL A 2 -1.94 -16.08 -11.13
CA VAL A 2 -1.50 -15.18 -10.05
C VAL A 2 -2.51 -14.03 -9.86
N PHE A 3 -3.14 -13.54 -10.92
CA PHE A 3 -4.16 -12.50 -10.86
C PHE A 3 -5.37 -12.91 -10.03
N ILE A 4 -5.87 -14.15 -10.19
CA ILE A 4 -6.99 -14.64 -9.38
C ILE A 4 -6.59 -14.69 -7.91
N PHE A 5 -5.42 -15.23 -7.61
CA PHE A 5 -4.94 -15.33 -6.23
C PHE A 5 -4.76 -13.93 -5.59
N SER A 6 -4.07 -13.03 -6.29
CA SER A 6 -3.84 -11.65 -5.83
C SER A 6 -5.15 -10.89 -5.63
N GLY A 7 -6.08 -11.02 -6.59
CA GLY A 7 -7.40 -10.40 -6.50
C GLY A 7 -8.25 -10.97 -5.36
N LEU A 8 -8.23 -12.29 -5.12
CA LEU A 8 -8.95 -12.91 -4.00
C LEU A 8 -8.38 -12.49 -2.65
N VAL A 9 -7.06 -12.41 -2.50
CA VAL A 9 -6.44 -11.90 -1.26
C VAL A 9 -6.89 -10.47 -0.96
N LYS A 10 -6.99 -9.61 -1.98
CA LYS A 10 -7.53 -8.25 -1.80
C LYS A 10 -9.04 -8.23 -1.57
N ALA A 11 -9.79 -9.17 -2.16
CA ALA A 11 -11.24 -9.27 -1.97
C ALA A 11 -11.64 -9.68 -0.54
N ILE A 12 -10.72 -10.27 0.22
CA ILE A 12 -10.89 -10.58 1.65
C ILE A 12 -10.91 -9.30 2.51
N ASP A 13 -10.18 -8.27 2.08
CA ASP A 13 -10.17 -6.93 2.69
C ASP A 13 -10.08 -5.83 1.62
N PRO A 14 -11.20 -5.47 0.98
CA PRO A 14 -11.21 -4.44 -0.05
C PRO A 14 -10.96 -3.02 0.50
N LEU A 15 -11.17 -2.78 1.81
CA LEU A 15 -10.87 -1.50 2.44
C LEU A 15 -9.36 -1.26 2.53
N GLY A 16 -8.56 -2.29 2.74
CA GLY A 16 -7.11 -2.17 2.75
C GLY A 16 -6.58 -1.57 1.44
N LEU A 17 -7.07 -2.03 0.27
CA LEU A 17 -6.71 -1.41 -1.01
C LEU A 17 -7.30 0.01 -1.13
N ALA A 18 -8.52 0.27 -0.63
CA ALA A 18 -9.13 1.59 -0.68
C ALA A 18 -8.29 2.63 0.09
N TYR A 19 -7.84 2.31 1.30
CA TYR A 19 -6.98 3.18 2.12
C TYR A 19 -5.64 3.45 1.43
N LYS A 20 -5.06 2.44 0.78
CA LYS A 20 -3.83 2.65 -0.01
C LYS A 20 -4.07 3.58 -1.20
N MET A 21 -5.19 3.45 -1.90
CA MET A 21 -5.52 4.38 -2.99
C MET A 21 -5.74 5.81 -2.47
N GLN A 22 -6.37 5.98 -1.30
CA GLN A 22 -6.52 7.29 -0.65
C GLN A 22 -5.16 7.92 -0.37
N GLU A 23 -4.22 7.16 0.20
CA GLU A 23 -2.85 7.62 0.46
C GLU A 23 -2.16 8.14 -0.84
N PHE A 24 -2.32 7.42 -1.97
CA PHE A 24 -1.82 7.89 -3.27
C PHE A 24 -2.49 9.18 -3.73
N PHE A 25 -3.83 9.23 -3.67
CA PHE A 25 -4.58 10.39 -4.13
C PHE A 25 -4.29 11.64 -3.29
N GLU A 26 -4.11 11.50 -1.98
CA GLU A 26 -3.73 12.59 -1.07
C GLU A 26 -2.34 13.13 -1.40
N VAL A 27 -1.36 12.25 -1.57
CA VAL A 27 0.01 12.65 -1.93
C VAL A 27 0.03 13.38 -3.27
N TRP A 28 -0.65 12.87 -4.30
CA TRP A 28 -0.70 13.51 -5.61
C TRP A 28 -1.48 14.83 -5.61
N ALA A 29 -2.56 14.92 -4.83
CA ALA A 29 -3.29 16.17 -4.64
C ALA A 29 -2.43 17.24 -3.96
N ALA A 30 -1.63 16.85 -2.96
CA ALA A 30 -0.68 17.73 -2.27
C ALA A 30 0.45 18.21 -3.19
N GLU A 31 0.89 17.38 -4.14
CA GLU A 31 1.85 17.74 -5.18
C GLU A 31 1.26 18.60 -6.30
N GLY A 32 -0.05 18.86 -6.27
CA GLY A 32 -0.75 19.64 -7.30
C GLY A 32 -1.08 18.85 -8.57
N ILE A 33 -0.85 17.54 -8.60
CA ILE A 33 -1.16 16.68 -9.74
C ILE A 33 -2.67 16.48 -9.82
N LEU A 34 -3.31 17.10 -10.80
CA LEU A 34 -4.76 17.00 -11.05
C LEU A 34 -5.59 17.05 -9.75
N LYS A 35 -5.32 18.07 -8.92
CA LYS A 35 -5.80 18.18 -7.53
C LYS A 35 -7.27 17.86 -7.35
N ASP A 36 -8.15 18.48 -8.13
CA ASP A 36 -9.61 18.31 -7.99
C ASP A 36 -10.04 16.87 -8.34
N MET A 37 -9.40 16.26 -9.34
CA MET A 37 -9.65 14.87 -9.70
C MET A 37 -9.18 13.92 -8.61
N MET A 38 -8.01 14.17 -8.01
CA MET A 38 -7.50 13.34 -6.91
C MET A 38 -8.37 13.44 -5.67
N ILE A 39 -8.88 14.61 -5.32
CA ILE A 39 -9.84 14.79 -4.21
C ILE A 39 -11.14 14.04 -4.50
N TRP A 40 -11.65 14.09 -5.73
CA TRP A 40 -12.84 13.34 -6.11
C TRP A 40 -12.61 11.81 -6.03
N LEU A 41 -11.48 11.32 -6.53
CA LEU A 41 -11.10 9.90 -6.45
C LEU A 41 -10.91 9.44 -5.01
N ASN A 42 -10.35 10.29 -4.14
CA ASN A 42 -10.20 10.00 -2.71
C ASN A 42 -11.57 9.69 -2.07
N GLY A 43 -12.57 10.53 -2.33
CA GLY A 43 -13.94 10.29 -1.85
C GLY A 43 -14.60 9.01 -2.39
N HIS A 44 -14.08 8.45 -3.49
CA HIS A 44 -14.61 7.24 -4.15
C HIS A 44 -13.64 6.05 -4.10
N ALA A 45 -12.62 6.11 -3.24
CA ALA A 45 -11.56 5.10 -3.18
C ALA A 45 -12.08 3.67 -2.90
N ALA A 46 -13.13 3.53 -2.08
CA ALA A 46 -13.76 2.23 -1.83
C ALA A 46 -14.39 1.63 -3.10
N LEU A 47 -15.10 2.44 -3.89
CA LEU A 47 -15.66 2.00 -5.17
C LEU A 47 -14.55 1.65 -6.16
N PHE A 48 -13.51 2.48 -6.22
CA PHE A 48 -12.33 2.23 -7.06
C PHE A 48 -11.67 0.90 -6.70
N SER A 49 -11.48 0.62 -5.41
CA SER A 49 -10.94 -0.65 -4.92
C SER A 49 -11.79 -1.84 -5.36
N VAL A 50 -13.10 -1.79 -5.17
CA VAL A 50 -14.03 -2.85 -5.58
C VAL A 50 -13.91 -3.13 -7.08
N VAL A 51 -13.88 -2.10 -7.91
CA VAL A 51 -13.76 -2.23 -9.37
C VAL A 51 -12.42 -2.86 -9.74
N MET A 52 -11.31 -2.40 -9.16
CA MET A 52 -9.96 -2.90 -9.47
C MET A 52 -9.80 -4.38 -9.09
N ILE A 53 -10.25 -4.76 -7.89
CA ILE A 53 -10.22 -6.15 -7.41
C ILE A 53 -11.08 -7.05 -8.32
N THR A 54 -12.28 -6.59 -8.65
CA THR A 54 -13.19 -7.33 -9.53
C THR A 54 -12.59 -7.54 -10.91
N LEU A 55 -12.01 -6.49 -11.50
CA LEU A 55 -11.32 -6.58 -12.80
C LEU A 55 -10.16 -7.57 -12.74
N GLU A 56 -9.34 -7.53 -11.69
CA GLU A 56 -8.19 -8.43 -11.55
C GLU A 56 -8.61 -9.90 -11.52
N VAL A 57 -9.65 -10.25 -10.76
CA VAL A 57 -10.15 -11.63 -10.68
C VAL A 57 -10.81 -12.05 -11.99
N VAL A 58 -11.73 -11.24 -12.52
CA VAL A 58 -12.49 -11.59 -13.73
C VAL A 58 -11.58 -11.71 -14.96
N LEU A 59 -10.61 -10.79 -15.12
CA LEU A 59 -9.63 -10.89 -16.20
C LEU A 59 -8.71 -12.10 -16.03
N GLY A 60 -8.35 -12.44 -14.80
CA GLY A 60 -7.59 -13.66 -14.50
C GLY A 60 -8.35 -14.93 -14.89
N VAL A 61 -9.66 -15.01 -14.60
CA VAL A 61 -10.54 -16.11 -15.01
C VAL A 61 -10.71 -16.13 -16.53
N ALA A 62 -10.97 -14.97 -17.15
CA ALA A 62 -11.13 -14.84 -18.59
C ALA A 62 -9.88 -15.31 -19.37
N LEU A 63 -8.68 -15.01 -18.83
CA LEU A 63 -7.43 -15.49 -19.39
C LEU A 63 -7.31 -17.01 -19.34
N LEU A 64 -7.66 -17.65 -18.20
CA LEU A 64 -7.63 -19.10 -18.05
C LEU A 64 -8.63 -19.80 -18.98
N LEU A 65 -9.80 -19.20 -19.19
CA LEU A 65 -10.83 -19.71 -20.10
C LEU A 65 -10.51 -19.47 -21.58
N GLY A 66 -9.48 -18.69 -21.89
CA GLY A 66 -9.17 -18.29 -23.27
C GLY A 66 -10.27 -17.43 -23.91
N TRP A 67 -11.10 -16.72 -23.10
CA TRP A 67 -12.22 -15.94 -23.60
C TRP A 67 -11.75 -14.58 -24.12
N ARG A 68 -12.12 -14.25 -25.38
CA ARG A 68 -11.75 -12.95 -26.03
C ARG A 68 -10.31 -12.53 -25.75
N THR A 69 -9.35 -13.41 -25.95
CA THR A 69 -7.93 -13.24 -25.56
C THR A 69 -7.34 -11.91 -26.01
N LYS A 70 -7.75 -11.35 -27.16
CA LYS A 70 -7.30 -10.03 -27.62
C LYS A 70 -7.70 -8.93 -26.63
N LEU A 71 -8.96 -8.86 -26.23
CA LEU A 71 -9.48 -7.84 -25.30
C LEU A 71 -8.87 -8.04 -23.91
N VAL A 72 -8.91 -9.28 -23.41
CA VAL A 72 -8.40 -9.62 -22.07
C VAL A 72 -6.92 -9.31 -21.94
N SER A 73 -6.09 -9.62 -22.94
CA SER A 73 -4.64 -9.33 -22.89
C SER A 73 -4.36 -7.83 -22.86
N TRP A 74 -5.13 -7.00 -23.58
CA TRP A 74 -4.98 -5.54 -23.52
C TRP A 74 -5.43 -4.95 -22.19
N LEU A 75 -6.54 -5.44 -21.63
CA LEU A 75 -7.02 -5.00 -20.31
C LEU A 75 -6.05 -5.42 -19.21
N LEU A 76 -5.48 -6.63 -19.26
CA LEU A 76 -4.44 -7.09 -18.35
C LEU A 76 -3.16 -6.25 -18.48
N LEU A 77 -2.77 -5.88 -19.70
CA LEU A 77 -1.61 -4.99 -19.89
C LEU A 77 -1.85 -3.64 -19.23
N LEU A 78 -3.01 -3.04 -19.46
CA LEU A 78 -3.36 -1.74 -18.85
C LEU A 78 -3.40 -1.83 -17.32
N LEU A 79 -3.99 -2.89 -16.77
CA LEU A 79 -4.02 -3.16 -15.34
C LEU A 79 -2.60 -3.32 -14.76
N MET A 80 -1.74 -4.07 -15.44
CA MET A 80 -0.35 -4.27 -15.01
C MET A 80 0.49 -3.01 -15.11
N LEU A 81 0.30 -2.19 -16.16
CA LEU A 81 0.96 -0.89 -16.26
C LEU A 81 0.56 0.03 -15.10
N PHE A 82 -0.72 0.03 -14.74
CA PHE A 82 -1.20 0.79 -13.59
C PHE A 82 -0.55 0.33 -12.28
N PHE A 83 -0.55 -0.97 -11.96
CA PHE A 83 0.09 -1.46 -10.74
C PHE A 83 1.61 -1.27 -10.75
N THR A 84 2.27 -1.50 -11.88
CA THR A 84 3.72 -1.25 -12.01
C THR A 84 4.04 0.23 -11.80
N PHE A 85 3.20 1.14 -12.28
CA PHE A 85 3.34 2.57 -12.02
C PHE A 85 3.23 2.89 -10.52
N LEU A 86 2.20 2.36 -9.83
CA LEU A 86 2.04 2.55 -8.39
C LEU A 86 3.24 2.03 -7.59
N THR A 87 3.70 0.80 -7.89
CA THR A 87 4.84 0.21 -7.19
C THR A 87 6.16 0.91 -7.48
N SER A 88 6.35 1.42 -8.70
CA SER A 88 7.51 2.25 -9.03
C SER A 88 7.47 3.58 -8.27
N TYR A 89 6.29 4.22 -8.17
CA TYR A 89 6.15 5.45 -7.40
C TYR A 89 6.49 5.23 -5.91
N VAL A 90 6.00 4.14 -5.30
CA VAL A 90 6.37 3.76 -3.91
C VAL A 90 7.88 3.59 -3.77
N LEU A 91 8.52 2.89 -4.71
CA LEU A 91 9.94 2.57 -4.64
C LEU A 91 10.83 3.82 -4.79
N PHE A 92 10.50 4.73 -5.71
CA PHE A 92 11.36 5.86 -6.07
C PHE A 92 11.01 7.16 -5.33
N SER A 93 9.75 7.38 -4.94
CA SER A 93 9.38 8.61 -4.21
C SER A 93 9.68 8.53 -2.72
N GLY A 94 9.63 7.32 -2.12
CA GLY A 94 9.77 7.12 -0.68
C GLY A 94 8.65 7.76 0.17
N LYS A 95 7.62 8.37 -0.47
CA LYS A 95 6.53 9.09 0.20
C LYS A 95 5.45 8.16 0.75
N ILE A 96 5.31 6.97 0.15
CA ILE A 96 4.34 5.95 0.51
C ILE A 96 5.09 4.70 0.98
N ARG A 97 4.70 4.12 2.10
CA ARG A 97 5.42 3.00 2.71
C ARG A 97 5.25 1.67 1.97
N ALA A 98 4.06 1.39 1.48
CA ALA A 98 3.73 0.13 0.80
C ALA A 98 2.59 0.30 -0.18
N CYS A 99 2.62 -0.44 -1.29
CA CYS A 99 1.57 -0.40 -2.32
C CYS A 99 0.29 -1.17 -1.93
N GLY A 100 0.38 -2.14 -1.01
CA GLY A 100 -0.76 -3.00 -0.65
C GLY A 100 -1.21 -3.97 -1.77
N CYS A 101 -0.35 -4.25 -2.75
CA CYS A 101 -0.70 -5.04 -3.94
C CYS A 101 -1.13 -6.50 -3.65
N PHE A 102 -0.74 -7.06 -2.50
CA PHE A 102 -1.22 -8.35 -1.98
C PHE A 102 -2.04 -8.21 -0.69
N GLY A 103 -2.63 -7.02 -0.44
CA GLY A 103 -3.29 -6.72 0.81
C GLY A 103 -2.32 -6.75 2.00
N ASP A 104 -2.83 -6.51 3.19
CA ASP A 104 -2.01 -6.47 4.41
C ASP A 104 -1.66 -7.86 4.95
N CYS A 105 -2.27 -8.92 4.39
CA CYS A 105 -2.02 -10.31 4.80
C CYS A 105 -0.67 -10.87 4.33
N ILE A 106 -0.09 -10.31 3.27
CA ILE A 106 1.21 -10.73 2.73
C ILE A 106 2.09 -9.48 2.59
N PRO A 107 2.78 -9.10 3.67
CA PRO A 107 3.64 -7.92 3.65
C PRO A 107 4.85 -8.17 2.74
N LEU A 108 4.89 -7.47 1.61
CA LEU A 108 6.02 -7.46 0.69
C LEU A 108 6.78 -6.14 0.80
N THR A 109 8.10 -6.22 0.71
CA THR A 109 8.91 -5.01 0.60
C THR A 109 8.64 -4.29 -0.74
N PRO A 110 8.84 -2.96 -0.84
CA PRO A 110 8.65 -2.22 -2.09
C PRO A 110 9.41 -2.83 -3.28
N ILE A 111 10.65 -3.29 -3.04
CA ILE A 111 11.49 -3.94 -4.07
C ILE A 111 10.88 -5.27 -4.54
N GLN A 112 10.42 -6.10 -3.60
CA GLN A 112 9.78 -7.39 -3.93
C GLN A 112 8.50 -7.17 -4.73
N THR A 113 7.69 -6.20 -4.34
CA THR A 113 6.44 -5.87 -5.02
C THR A 113 6.70 -5.38 -6.44
N PHE A 114 7.63 -4.45 -6.61
CA PHE A 114 8.02 -3.94 -7.92
C PHE A 114 8.61 -5.04 -8.82
N THR A 115 9.53 -5.87 -8.30
CA THR A 115 10.11 -6.99 -9.06
C THR A 115 9.05 -7.96 -9.54
N LYS A 116 8.11 -8.32 -8.68
CA LYS A 116 6.96 -9.14 -9.02
C LYS A 116 6.14 -8.51 -10.16
N ASP A 117 5.85 -7.21 -10.10
CA ASP A 117 5.05 -6.53 -11.11
C ASP A 117 5.76 -6.45 -12.46
N ILE A 118 7.08 -6.25 -12.49
CA ILE A 118 7.87 -6.34 -13.72
C ILE A 118 7.81 -7.76 -14.32
N ILE A 119 7.95 -8.80 -13.51
CA ILE A 119 7.85 -10.18 -13.99
C ILE A 119 6.46 -10.44 -14.59
N LEU A 120 5.40 -10.02 -13.89
CA LEU A 120 4.02 -10.18 -14.37
C LEU A 120 3.76 -9.37 -15.64
N LEU A 121 4.29 -8.15 -15.74
CA LEU A 121 4.19 -7.33 -16.95
C LEU A 121 4.84 -8.01 -18.15
N LEU A 122 6.04 -8.57 -17.99
CA LEU A 122 6.72 -9.34 -19.04
C LEU A 122 5.92 -10.57 -19.46
N LEU A 123 5.32 -11.29 -18.51
CA LEU A 123 4.44 -12.43 -18.80
C LEU A 123 3.18 -11.99 -19.55
N VAL A 124 2.56 -10.88 -19.21
CA VAL A 124 1.39 -10.33 -19.92
C VAL A 124 1.78 -9.91 -21.33
N LEU A 125 2.94 -9.29 -21.54
CA LEU A 125 3.46 -8.97 -22.88
C LEU A 125 3.66 -10.25 -23.71
N LEU A 126 4.24 -11.29 -23.12
CA LEU A 126 4.41 -12.58 -23.78
C LEU A 126 3.06 -13.19 -24.19
N ILE A 127 2.05 -13.14 -23.31
CA ILE A 127 0.67 -13.58 -23.61
C ILE A 127 0.09 -12.74 -24.75
N LEU A 128 0.29 -11.42 -24.74
CA LEU A 128 -0.19 -10.53 -25.80
C LEU A 128 0.38 -10.90 -27.17
N PHE A 129 1.67 -11.21 -27.25
CA PHE A 129 2.32 -11.65 -28.50
C PHE A 129 1.88 -13.04 -28.93
N LYS A 130 1.72 -13.95 -27.97
CA LYS A 130 1.34 -15.36 -28.25
C LYS A 130 -0.17 -15.61 -28.23
N ARG A 131 -1.01 -14.60 -28.08
CA ARG A 131 -2.48 -14.71 -27.95
C ARG A 131 -3.17 -15.50 -29.06
N LYS A 132 -2.59 -15.53 -30.26
CA LYS A 132 -3.13 -16.31 -31.40
C LYS A 132 -3.14 -17.81 -31.16
N TYR A 133 -2.30 -18.30 -30.25
CA TYR A 133 -2.19 -19.72 -29.89
C TYR A 133 -3.07 -20.12 -28.70
N ILE A 134 -3.78 -19.14 -28.10
CA ILE A 134 -4.66 -19.41 -26.97
C ILE A 134 -6.07 -19.64 -27.50
N ASN A 135 -6.52 -20.89 -27.42
CA ASN A 135 -7.88 -21.28 -27.83
C ASN A 135 -8.82 -21.26 -26.62
N PRO A 136 -10.11 -20.95 -26.83
CA PRO A 136 -11.13 -21.08 -25.78
C PRO A 136 -11.24 -22.53 -25.29
N VAL A 137 -11.28 -22.68 -23.94
CA VAL A 137 -11.38 -24.02 -23.32
C VAL A 137 -12.78 -24.59 -23.46
N PHE A 138 -13.82 -23.73 -23.38
CA PHE A 138 -15.22 -24.13 -23.44
C PHE A 138 -15.98 -23.35 -24.52
N SER A 139 -17.24 -23.78 -24.78
CA SER A 139 -18.13 -23.05 -25.66
C SER A 139 -18.38 -21.62 -25.17
N ARG A 140 -18.80 -20.72 -26.10
CA ARG A 140 -19.02 -19.30 -25.79
C ARG A 140 -19.99 -19.09 -24.63
N ASN A 141 -21.06 -19.89 -24.56
CA ASN A 141 -22.09 -19.75 -23.52
C ASN A 141 -21.57 -20.22 -22.17
N VAL A 142 -20.81 -21.31 -22.11
CA VAL A 142 -20.18 -21.79 -20.86
C VAL A 142 -19.16 -20.80 -20.34
N ASN A 143 -18.28 -20.26 -21.20
CA ASN A 143 -17.34 -19.23 -20.81
C ASN A 143 -18.03 -17.99 -20.25
N PHE A 144 -19.11 -17.53 -20.90
CA PHE A 144 -19.89 -16.39 -20.41
C PHE A 144 -20.51 -16.67 -19.04
N PHE A 145 -21.11 -17.86 -18.86
CA PHE A 145 -21.67 -18.24 -17.56
C PHE A 145 -20.63 -18.31 -16.46
N LEU A 146 -19.45 -18.89 -16.72
CA LEU A 146 -18.35 -18.96 -15.74
C LEU A 146 -17.80 -17.58 -15.38
N LEU A 147 -17.73 -16.67 -16.36
CA LEU A 147 -17.33 -15.27 -16.09
C LEU A 147 -18.37 -14.53 -15.26
N LEU A 148 -19.65 -14.70 -15.57
CA LEU A 148 -20.73 -14.11 -14.78
C LEU A 148 -20.72 -14.67 -13.34
N LEU A 149 -20.54 -15.96 -13.18
CA LEU A 149 -20.41 -16.59 -11.86
C LEU A 149 -19.22 -16.04 -11.08
N SER A 150 -18.06 -15.88 -11.72
CA SER A 150 -16.87 -15.31 -11.07
C SER A 150 -17.08 -13.85 -10.68
N LEU A 151 -17.75 -13.05 -11.51
CA LEU A 151 -18.12 -11.67 -11.23
C LEU A 151 -19.05 -11.60 -10.01
N LEU A 152 -20.12 -12.39 -10.00
CA LEU A 152 -21.07 -12.43 -8.88
C LEU A 152 -20.42 -12.91 -7.59
N ALA A 153 -19.54 -13.91 -7.66
CA ALA A 153 -18.83 -14.43 -6.50
C ALA A 153 -17.89 -13.38 -5.88
N VAL A 154 -17.06 -12.69 -6.68
CA VAL A 154 -16.13 -11.71 -6.16
C VAL A 154 -16.83 -10.45 -5.65
N VAL A 155 -17.86 -9.96 -6.34
CA VAL A 155 -18.66 -8.81 -5.86
C VAL A 155 -19.46 -9.19 -4.61
N GLY A 156 -20.02 -10.40 -4.58
CA GLY A 156 -20.72 -10.93 -3.40
C GLY A 156 -19.81 -11.05 -2.18
N LEU A 157 -18.58 -11.56 -2.37
CA LEU A 157 -17.58 -11.62 -1.29
C LEU A 157 -17.25 -10.22 -0.76
N GLN A 158 -16.94 -9.27 -1.64
CA GLN A 158 -16.63 -7.90 -1.23
C GLN A 158 -17.81 -7.26 -0.50
N ARG A 159 -19.05 -7.41 -1.02
CA ARG A 159 -20.26 -6.91 -0.35
C ARG A 159 -20.46 -7.54 1.03
N TYR A 160 -20.17 -8.84 1.17
CA TYR A 160 -20.21 -9.52 2.46
C TYR A 160 -19.23 -8.89 3.45
N VAL A 161 -17.97 -8.69 3.02
CA VAL A 161 -16.92 -8.10 3.86
C VAL A 161 -17.25 -6.67 4.29
N PHE A 162 -17.77 -5.84 3.39
CA PHE A 162 -18.23 -4.48 3.75
C PHE A 162 -19.33 -4.47 4.82
N LYS A 163 -20.09 -5.55 4.95
CA LYS A 163 -21.21 -5.67 5.87
C LYS A 163 -20.84 -6.31 7.22
N HIS A 164 -19.82 -7.21 7.22
CA HIS A 164 -19.57 -8.12 8.34
C HIS A 164 -18.15 -8.05 8.91
N LEU A 165 -17.22 -7.33 8.36
CA LEU A 165 -15.79 -7.35 8.62
C LEU A 165 -15.01 -8.31 7.67
N PRO A 166 -13.70 -8.10 7.53
CA PRO A 166 -12.84 -8.96 6.72
C PRO A 166 -12.93 -10.44 7.17
N VAL A 167 -13.00 -11.35 6.20
CA VAL A 167 -13.01 -12.80 6.48
C VAL A 167 -11.73 -13.22 7.22
N LYS A 168 -10.64 -12.56 6.92
CA LYS A 168 -9.37 -12.67 7.64
C LYS A 168 -8.81 -11.28 7.82
N ASP A 169 -8.85 -10.80 9.05
CA ASP A 169 -8.25 -9.52 9.41
C ASP A 169 -6.75 -9.72 9.67
N CYS A 170 -5.94 -9.06 8.88
CA CYS A 170 -4.48 -9.10 8.97
C CYS A 170 -3.89 -7.80 9.53
N LEU A 171 -4.73 -6.82 9.82
CA LEU A 171 -4.32 -5.55 10.40
C LEU A 171 -3.97 -5.70 11.89
N PRO A 172 -3.12 -4.82 12.43
CA PRO A 172 -2.81 -4.79 13.85
C PRO A 172 -4.03 -4.56 14.75
N PHE A 173 -5.08 -3.92 14.23
CA PHE A 173 -6.32 -3.58 14.94
C PHE A 173 -7.35 -4.73 15.03
N LYS A 174 -6.98 -5.93 14.59
CA LYS A 174 -7.90 -7.08 14.61
C LYS A 174 -8.41 -7.41 16.01
N VAL A 175 -9.61 -7.97 16.08
CA VAL A 175 -10.22 -8.45 17.32
C VAL A 175 -9.28 -9.43 18.03
N GLY A 176 -9.10 -9.24 19.34
CA GLY A 176 -8.21 -10.02 20.19
C GLY A 176 -6.79 -9.45 20.37
N ASN A 177 -6.42 -8.43 19.62
CA ASN A 177 -5.16 -7.72 19.80
C ASN A 177 -5.27 -6.64 20.89
N ASN A 178 -4.20 -6.46 21.67
CA ASN A 178 -4.10 -5.36 22.62
C ASN A 178 -3.39 -4.17 21.94
N ILE A 179 -4.10 -3.08 21.75
CA ILE A 179 -3.59 -1.87 21.08
C ILE A 179 -2.41 -1.28 21.84
N LEU A 180 -2.47 -1.22 23.19
CA LEU A 180 -1.38 -0.66 24.01
C LEU A 180 -0.08 -1.47 23.87
N GLU A 181 -0.19 -2.80 23.76
CA GLU A 181 1.00 -3.65 23.57
C GLU A 181 1.58 -3.48 22.16
N LEU A 182 0.73 -3.39 21.15
CA LEU A 182 1.16 -3.21 19.75
C LEU A 182 1.72 -1.80 19.45
N ARG A 183 1.47 -0.83 20.34
CA ARG A 183 2.10 0.51 20.31
C ARG A 183 3.51 0.51 20.92
N LYS A 184 3.87 -0.50 21.70
CA LYS A 184 5.23 -0.59 22.26
C LYS A 184 6.22 -0.99 21.18
N MET A 185 7.45 -0.51 21.34
CA MET A 185 8.54 -0.95 20.48
C MET A 185 8.74 -2.47 20.61
N PRO A 186 8.92 -3.19 19.50
CA PRO A 186 9.27 -4.61 19.56
C PRO A 186 10.52 -4.87 20.41
N LYS A 187 10.55 -5.98 21.12
CA LYS A 187 11.68 -6.33 22.01
C LYS A 187 13.00 -6.52 21.27
N ASP A 188 12.92 -6.87 20.00
CA ASP A 188 14.04 -7.08 19.07
C ASP A 188 14.30 -5.84 18.17
N ALA A 189 13.78 -4.68 18.55
CA ALA A 189 13.98 -3.45 17.82
C ALA A 189 15.45 -3.02 17.84
N ILE A 190 16.03 -2.82 16.68
CA ILE A 190 17.36 -2.24 16.49
C ILE A 190 17.13 -0.81 15.97
N PRO A 191 17.53 0.23 16.72
CA PRO A 191 17.31 1.61 16.27
C PRO A 191 18.16 1.96 15.04
N ASP A 192 17.66 2.91 14.27
CA ASP A 192 18.44 3.52 13.19
C ASP A 192 19.66 4.24 13.78
N LYS A 193 20.80 4.11 13.12
CA LYS A 193 22.00 4.89 13.47
C LYS A 193 22.10 6.08 12.55
N PHE A 194 22.19 7.23 13.15
CA PHE A 194 22.33 8.52 12.45
C PHE A 194 23.68 9.16 12.76
N ASP A 195 24.24 9.80 11.76
CA ASP A 195 25.29 10.81 11.94
C ASP A 195 24.71 12.19 11.67
N TYR A 196 25.31 13.19 12.27
CA TYR A 196 24.84 14.56 12.13
C TYR A 196 25.92 15.40 11.49
N ILE A 197 25.56 16.11 10.44
CA ILE A 197 26.38 17.12 9.80
C ILE A 197 25.77 18.48 10.14
N PHE A 198 26.61 19.38 10.63
CA PHE A 198 26.24 20.72 10.96
C PHE A 198 26.77 21.67 9.90
N GLU A 199 25.90 22.48 9.35
CA GLU A 199 26.27 23.51 8.38
C GLU A 199 26.43 24.85 9.09
N TYR A 200 27.61 25.44 8.93
CA TYR A 200 27.93 26.74 9.49
C TYR A 200 28.36 27.69 8.39
N LYS A 201 28.12 28.98 8.61
CA LYS A 201 28.43 30.07 7.66
C LYS A 201 29.38 31.08 8.31
N LYS A 202 30.38 31.49 7.53
CA LYS A 202 31.29 32.58 7.86
C LYS A 202 31.68 33.37 6.62
N ASN A 203 31.56 34.69 6.61
CA ASN A 203 31.93 35.56 5.49
C ASN A 203 31.39 35.12 4.15
N ASN A 204 30.13 34.72 4.08
CA ASN A 204 29.45 34.16 2.90
C ASN A 204 29.93 32.76 2.40
N GLU A 205 30.84 32.11 3.10
CA GLU A 205 31.19 30.71 2.88
C GLU A 205 30.39 29.82 3.82
N THR A 206 29.78 28.74 3.26
CA THR A 206 29.10 27.72 4.02
C THR A 206 29.96 26.44 4.03
N LYS A 207 30.21 25.86 5.22
CA LYS A 207 30.97 24.62 5.38
C LYS A 207 30.24 23.63 6.27
N GLU A 208 30.42 22.37 5.95
CA GLU A 208 29.87 21.27 6.72
C GLU A 208 30.89 20.74 7.75
N PHE A 209 30.42 20.52 8.98
CA PHE A 209 31.22 20.06 10.11
C PHE A 209 30.56 18.82 10.74
N LYS A 210 31.37 17.84 11.15
CA LYS A 210 30.91 16.71 11.94
C LYS A 210 30.80 17.08 13.42
N VAL A 211 30.01 16.30 14.20
CA VAL A 211 29.82 16.47 15.65
C VAL A 211 31.15 16.64 16.39
N ASN A 212 32.18 15.88 16.00
CA ASN A 212 33.48 15.84 16.68
C ASN A 212 34.45 16.95 16.23
N ALA A 213 34.04 17.81 15.29
CA ALA A 213 34.89 18.84 14.71
C ALA A 213 34.11 20.14 14.45
N LEU A 214 33.34 20.59 15.45
CA LEU A 214 32.55 21.81 15.34
C LEU A 214 33.49 23.04 15.31
N PRO A 215 33.14 24.08 14.53
CA PRO A 215 33.94 25.28 14.43
C PRO A 215 33.85 26.14 15.70
N ASP A 216 34.71 27.14 15.78
CA ASP A 216 34.72 28.15 16.87
C ASP A 216 33.51 29.10 16.78
N SER A 217 33.37 29.97 17.79
CA SER A 217 32.26 30.92 17.92
C SER A 217 32.22 32.00 16.84
N THR A 218 33.15 32.02 15.89
CA THR A 218 33.15 32.96 14.76
C THR A 218 32.29 32.51 13.58
N TRP A 219 31.78 31.25 13.64
CA TRP A 219 30.91 30.68 12.65
C TRP A 219 29.45 30.70 13.13
N GLU A 220 28.53 31.08 12.25
CA GLU A 220 27.11 31.11 12.52
C GLU A 220 26.48 29.80 12.11
N PHE A 221 25.69 29.17 12.99
CA PHE A 221 24.96 27.95 12.72
C PHE A 221 23.86 28.21 11.70
N VAL A 222 23.79 27.38 10.64
CA VAL A 222 22.76 27.47 9.61
C VAL A 222 21.74 26.34 9.76
N GLU A 223 22.21 25.11 9.74
CA GLU A 223 21.31 23.95 9.69
C GLU A 223 22.01 22.69 10.22
N ARG A 224 21.22 21.74 10.70
CA ARG A 224 21.66 20.39 11.07
C ARG A 224 21.05 19.38 10.09
N LYS A 225 21.88 18.69 9.34
CA LYS A 225 21.51 17.58 8.47
C LYS A 225 21.69 16.25 9.18
N GLN A 226 20.68 15.39 9.12
CA GLN A 226 20.72 14.06 9.68
C GLN A 226 20.95 13.06 8.56
N LEU A 227 22.03 12.28 8.65
CA LEU A 227 22.38 11.23 7.70
C LEU A 227 22.12 9.86 8.32
N LEU A 228 21.31 9.05 7.68
CA LEU A 228 21.12 7.65 8.07
C LEU A 228 22.34 6.84 7.65
N ILE A 229 23.11 6.33 8.63
CA ILE A 229 24.28 5.49 8.40
C ILE A 229 23.89 4.02 8.30
N GLU A 230 23.09 3.57 9.24
CA GLU A 230 22.67 2.17 9.30
C GLU A 230 21.16 2.13 9.64
N LYS A 231 20.38 1.52 8.75
CA LYS A 231 18.96 1.35 8.97
C LYS A 231 18.74 0.24 10.00
N GLY A 232 18.03 0.56 11.06
CA GLY A 232 17.61 -0.39 12.08
C GLY A 232 16.65 -1.46 11.55
N LYS A 233 16.29 -2.40 12.41
CA LYS A 233 15.32 -3.43 12.12
C LYS A 233 14.23 -3.40 13.20
N ASN A 234 12.99 -3.65 12.81
CA ASN A 234 11.83 -3.72 13.71
C ASN A 234 11.71 -2.53 14.66
N ASN A 235 12.18 -1.36 14.22
CA ASN A 235 12.25 -0.12 15.02
C ASN A 235 11.01 0.77 14.93
N ILE A 236 9.91 0.22 14.45
CA ILE A 236 8.61 0.89 14.36
C ILE A 236 7.58 -0.02 15.02
N PRO A 237 6.77 0.49 15.99
CA PRO A 237 5.65 -0.26 16.53
C PRO A 237 4.66 -0.68 15.44
N LEU A 238 3.96 -1.80 15.63
CA LEU A 238 2.93 -2.25 14.70
C LEU A 238 1.78 -1.24 14.58
N ILE A 239 1.47 -0.53 15.67
CA ILE A 239 0.53 0.59 15.72
C ILE A 239 1.31 1.83 16.14
N ASN A 240 1.51 2.77 15.24
CA ASN A 240 2.27 4.01 15.49
C ASN A 240 1.49 5.30 15.15
N ASP A 241 0.28 5.17 14.63
CA ASP A 241 -0.56 6.25 14.11
C ASP A 241 -1.91 6.38 14.83
N PHE A 242 -2.15 5.56 15.86
CA PHE A 242 -3.38 5.60 16.64
C PHE A 242 -3.21 6.45 17.89
N ASN A 243 -3.94 7.56 17.97
CA ASN A 243 -4.00 8.43 19.14
C ASN A 243 -5.44 8.85 19.44
N LEU A 244 -5.83 8.77 20.70
CA LEU A 244 -7.09 9.31 21.22
C LEU A 244 -6.82 10.71 21.80
N ILE A 245 -7.30 11.73 21.12
CA ILE A 245 -7.12 13.11 21.52
C ILE A 245 -8.37 13.58 22.28
N ASN A 246 -8.20 14.10 23.50
CA ASN A 246 -9.31 14.65 24.26
C ASN A 246 -9.72 16.03 23.73
N ALA A 247 -10.82 16.58 24.28
CA ALA A 247 -11.34 17.90 23.89
C ALA A 247 -10.34 19.06 24.10
N SER A 248 -9.33 18.89 24.94
CA SER A 248 -8.27 19.87 25.17
C SER A 248 -7.06 19.70 24.23
N GLY A 249 -7.11 18.74 23.29
CA GLY A 249 -6.02 18.49 22.35
C GLY A 249 -4.88 17.62 22.90
N THR A 250 -5.04 17.02 24.10
CA THR A 250 -4.00 16.20 24.73
C THR A 250 -4.20 14.71 24.39
N ASP A 251 -3.12 13.99 24.14
CA ASP A 251 -3.17 12.53 23.93
C ASP A 251 -3.59 11.83 25.23
N SER A 252 -4.73 11.17 25.21
CA SER A 252 -5.33 10.43 26.31
C SER A 252 -5.39 8.91 26.02
N THR A 253 -4.68 8.43 25.00
CA THR A 253 -4.75 7.05 24.53
C THR A 253 -4.43 6.04 25.63
N GLU A 254 -3.35 6.25 26.37
CA GLU A 254 -2.94 5.34 27.43
C GLU A 254 -3.93 5.36 28.61
N ALA A 255 -4.37 6.55 29.02
CA ALA A 255 -5.35 6.71 30.09
C ALA A 255 -6.69 6.01 29.78
N VAL A 256 -7.18 6.15 28.54
CA VAL A 256 -8.43 5.53 28.12
C VAL A 256 -8.30 4.02 27.97
N LEU A 257 -7.28 3.54 27.25
CA LEU A 257 -7.14 2.11 26.93
C LEU A 257 -6.62 1.26 28.11
N SER A 258 -6.01 1.87 29.13
CA SER A 258 -5.62 1.16 30.37
C SER A 258 -6.76 1.03 31.38
N THR A 259 -7.84 1.78 31.19
CA THR A 259 -8.99 1.69 32.12
C THR A 259 -9.75 0.38 31.87
N PRO A 260 -10.00 -0.43 32.90
CA PRO A 260 -10.72 -1.68 32.77
C PRO A 260 -12.22 -1.40 32.52
N VAL A 261 -12.60 -1.27 31.27
CA VAL A 261 -14.00 -1.08 30.84
C VAL A 261 -14.37 -2.19 29.85
N GLU A 262 -15.63 -2.56 29.86
CA GLU A 262 -16.14 -3.61 29.00
C GLU A 262 -16.34 -3.12 27.55
N TYR A 263 -16.67 -1.83 27.37
CA TYR A 263 -16.90 -1.18 26.07
C TYR A 263 -16.38 0.25 26.07
N TYR A 264 -15.87 0.69 24.91
CA TYR A 264 -15.60 2.09 24.60
C TYR A 264 -16.67 2.59 23.62
N LEU A 265 -17.45 3.57 24.03
CA LEU A 265 -18.50 4.21 23.22
C LEU A 265 -17.98 5.50 22.59
#